data_fb667bae889ec27c7a0a9e0539c02c55
#
_entry.id   fb667bae889ec27c7a0a9e0539c02c55
#
_cell.length_a   1.000
_cell.length_b   1.000
_cell.length_c   1.000
_cell.angle_alpha   90.00
_cell.angle_beta   90.00
_cell.angle_gamma   90.00
#
_symmetry.space_group_name_H-M   'P 1'
#
loop_
_entity.id
_entity.type
_entity.pdbx_description
1 polymer ?
#
loop_
_entity_poly.entity_id
_entity_poly.type
_entity_poly.pdbx_seq_one_letter_code
_entity_poly.pdbx_strand_id
1 'polypeptide(L)'
;MILIREAVEEDAEPLAKLATELGYKTTKDDVAKRFNKLKIQVGHHIYVAVEKKVVGFISFEHYETIYCDSGINITGFVVEEEQRNKGIGKTLMEAVEKYAIANKFAFIRANSGSKRIEAHEVY
;
A
#
# COMPACT_ATOMS: atom_id res chain seq x y z
N MET A 1 1.15 19.96 0.04
CA MET A 1 -0.01 19.19 -0.39
C MET A 1 0.40 17.79 -0.76
N ILE A 2 -0.37 16.81 -0.37
CA ILE A 2 -0.01 15.41 -0.60
C ILE A 2 -0.77 14.89 -1.79
N LEU A 3 -0.04 14.32 -2.75
CA LEU A 3 -0.65 13.70 -3.91
C LEU A 3 -0.59 12.19 -3.76
N ILE A 4 -1.70 11.51 -3.96
CA ILE A 4 -1.74 10.05 -3.95
C ILE A 4 -1.90 9.60 -5.40
N ARG A 5 -1.03 8.70 -5.84
CA ARG A 5 -1.11 8.13 -7.18
C ARG A 5 -0.60 6.70 -7.17
N GLU A 6 -0.83 5.99 -8.25
CA GLU A 6 -0.27 4.66 -8.35
C GLU A 6 1.24 4.73 -8.55
N ALA A 7 1.95 3.77 -8.02
CA ALA A 7 3.39 3.71 -8.15
C ALA A 7 3.79 3.37 -9.58
N VAL A 8 4.94 3.84 -9.97
CA VAL A 8 5.55 3.49 -11.26
C VAL A 8 6.93 2.94 -10.98
N GLU A 9 7.57 2.35 -11.99
CA GLU A 9 8.85 1.71 -11.79
C GLU A 9 9.92 2.70 -11.30
N GLU A 10 9.82 3.94 -11.70
CA GLU A 10 10.75 4.97 -11.27
C GLU A 10 10.68 5.24 -9.77
N ASP A 11 9.67 4.74 -9.10
CA ASP A 11 9.56 4.91 -7.66
C ASP A 11 10.35 3.85 -6.89
N ALA A 12 11.07 2.96 -7.58
CA ALA A 12 11.71 1.82 -6.93
C ALA A 12 12.69 2.25 -5.83
N GLU A 13 13.43 3.31 -6.05
CA GLU A 13 14.41 3.72 -5.06
C GLU A 13 13.77 4.22 -3.77
N PRO A 14 12.83 5.17 -3.80
CA PRO A 14 12.18 5.57 -2.56
C PRO A 14 11.36 4.43 -1.93
N LEU A 15 10.79 3.54 -2.74
CA LEU A 15 10.07 2.41 -2.17
C LEU A 15 11.03 1.47 -1.42
N ALA A 16 12.23 1.27 -1.95
CA ALA A 16 13.22 0.43 -1.28
C ALA A 16 13.64 1.04 0.05
N LYS A 17 13.77 2.37 0.10
CA LYS A 17 14.11 3.03 1.34
C LYS A 17 13.01 2.87 2.37
N LEU A 18 11.78 3.05 1.96
CA LEU A 18 10.64 2.93 2.87
C LEU A 18 10.51 1.49 3.39
N ALA A 19 10.68 0.50 2.51
CA ALA A 19 10.60 -0.89 2.93
C ALA A 19 11.70 -1.23 3.93
N THR A 20 12.88 -0.67 3.74
CA THR A 20 13.99 -0.89 4.67
C THR A 20 13.67 -0.28 6.03
N GLU A 21 13.00 0.89 6.07
CA GLU A 21 12.58 1.47 7.33
C GLU A 21 11.58 0.57 8.05
N LEU A 22 10.75 -0.13 7.29
CA LEU A 22 9.79 -1.04 7.89
C LEU A 22 10.46 -2.29 8.44
N GLY A 23 11.71 -2.55 8.07
CA GLY A 23 12.43 -3.70 8.56
C GLY A 23 12.76 -4.73 7.49
N TYR A 24 12.35 -4.48 6.26
CA TYR A 24 12.62 -5.42 5.18
C TYR A 24 13.73 -4.87 4.31
N LYS A 25 14.96 -5.22 4.64
CA LYS A 25 16.13 -4.73 3.92
C LYS A 25 16.02 -5.15 2.47
N THR A 26 16.04 -4.18 1.57
CA THR A 26 15.90 -4.48 0.17
C THR A 26 16.59 -3.39 -0.64
N THR A 27 16.76 -3.62 -1.93
CA THR A 27 17.47 -2.69 -2.79
C THR A 27 16.54 -2.18 -3.87
N LYS A 28 16.96 -1.09 -4.51
CA LYS A 28 16.21 -0.54 -5.63
C LYS A 28 15.99 -1.60 -6.71
N ASP A 29 17.04 -2.38 -7.04
CA ASP A 29 16.93 -3.36 -8.11
C ASP A 29 15.95 -4.46 -7.77
N ASP A 30 15.97 -4.92 -6.52
CA ASP A 30 15.02 -5.94 -6.10
C ASP A 30 13.61 -5.43 -6.12
N VAL A 31 13.40 -4.18 -5.68
CA VAL A 31 12.07 -3.59 -5.69
C VAL A 31 11.58 -3.44 -7.13
N ALA A 32 12.45 -3.02 -8.05
CA ALA A 32 12.04 -2.86 -9.43
C ALA A 32 11.61 -4.19 -10.04
N LYS A 33 12.34 -5.28 -9.73
CA LYS A 33 11.96 -6.58 -10.22
C LYS A 33 10.62 -7.01 -9.66
N ARG A 34 10.41 -6.83 -8.37
CA ARG A 34 9.15 -7.21 -7.74
C ARG A 34 8.00 -6.36 -8.26
N PHE A 35 8.26 -5.06 -8.48
CA PHE A 35 7.24 -4.18 -9.00
C PHE A 35 6.77 -4.68 -10.36
N ASN A 36 7.71 -5.00 -11.25
CA ASN A 36 7.34 -5.46 -12.58
C ASN A 36 6.58 -6.79 -12.54
N LYS A 37 6.86 -7.62 -11.55
CA LYS A 37 6.17 -8.87 -11.39
C LYS A 37 4.76 -8.62 -10.85
N LEU A 38 4.61 -7.69 -9.91
CA LEU A 38 3.33 -7.44 -9.30
C LEU A 38 2.38 -6.67 -10.20
N LYS A 39 2.91 -5.78 -11.03
CA LYS A 39 2.00 -4.94 -11.81
C LYS A 39 1.25 -5.74 -12.86
N ILE A 40 1.69 -6.95 -13.22
CA ILE A 40 0.95 -7.76 -14.16
C ILE A 40 -0.04 -8.68 -13.46
N GLN A 41 -0.09 -8.66 -12.13
CA GLN A 41 -1.05 -9.47 -11.42
C GLN A 41 -2.34 -8.70 -11.29
N VAL A 42 -3.44 -9.33 -11.64
CA VAL A 42 -4.73 -8.69 -11.54
C VAL A 42 -5.05 -8.45 -10.07
N GLY A 43 -5.50 -7.26 -9.76
CA GLY A 43 -5.95 -6.97 -8.40
C GLY A 43 -4.87 -6.57 -7.43
N HIS A 44 -3.64 -6.34 -7.88
CA HIS A 44 -2.59 -5.88 -6.97
C HIS A 44 -2.26 -4.43 -7.29
N HIS A 45 -2.25 -3.58 -6.27
CA HIS A 45 -2.04 -2.16 -6.45
C HIS A 45 -1.07 -1.60 -5.42
N ILE A 46 -0.32 -0.60 -5.81
CA ILE A 46 0.57 0.12 -4.90
C ILE A 46 0.30 1.60 -5.11
N TYR A 47 -0.11 2.29 -4.04
CA TYR A 47 -0.29 3.74 -4.09
C TYR A 47 0.87 4.39 -3.35
N VAL A 48 1.36 5.49 -3.86
CA VAL A 48 2.40 6.25 -3.19
C VAL A 48 1.86 7.62 -2.82
N ALA A 49 2.35 8.16 -1.72
CA ALA A 49 2.05 9.51 -1.29
C ALA A 49 3.26 10.37 -1.63
N VAL A 50 3.03 11.43 -2.35
CA VAL A 50 4.10 12.31 -2.83
C VAL A 50 3.93 13.69 -2.25
N GLU A 51 4.98 14.17 -1.60
CA GLU A 51 5.06 15.55 -1.18
C GLU A 51 6.47 15.97 -1.51
N LYS A 52 6.68 16.53 -2.70
CA LYS A 52 7.99 16.82 -3.28
C LYS A 52 8.73 15.56 -3.65
N LYS A 53 8.60 14.50 -2.86
CA LYS A 53 9.19 13.20 -3.15
C LYS A 53 8.24 12.15 -2.60
N VAL A 54 8.47 10.89 -2.91
CA VAL A 54 7.65 9.81 -2.35
C VAL A 54 7.96 9.70 -0.87
N VAL A 55 6.95 9.86 -0.03
CA VAL A 55 7.12 9.84 1.42
C VAL A 55 6.33 8.72 2.09
N GLY A 56 5.59 7.94 1.33
CA GLY A 56 4.88 6.80 1.89
C GLY A 56 4.29 5.94 0.81
N PHE A 57 3.91 4.73 1.16
CA PHE A 57 3.19 3.88 0.22
C PHE A 57 2.25 2.94 0.96
N ILE A 58 1.27 2.43 0.22
CA ILE A 58 0.41 1.38 0.71
C ILE A 58 0.20 0.42 -0.46
N SER A 59 0.43 -0.85 -0.22
CA SER A 59 0.18 -1.85 -1.25
C SER A 59 -0.94 -2.75 -0.80
N PHE A 60 -1.75 -3.20 -1.73
CA PHE A 60 -2.89 -4.03 -1.38
C PHE A 60 -3.27 -4.93 -2.55
N GLU A 61 -4.03 -5.95 -2.25
CA GLU A 61 -4.46 -6.92 -3.23
C GLU A 61 -5.90 -7.28 -2.98
N HIS A 62 -6.56 -7.79 -4.00
CA HIS A 62 -7.91 -8.29 -3.83
C HIS A 62 -7.82 -9.60 -3.03
N TYR A 63 -8.68 -9.73 -2.05
CA TYR A 63 -8.70 -10.91 -1.18
C TYR A 63 -9.93 -11.71 -1.55
N GLU A 64 -9.74 -12.83 -2.24
CA GLU A 64 -10.85 -13.61 -2.74
C GLU A 64 -10.78 -15.01 -2.16
N THR A 65 -11.87 -15.45 -1.59
CA THR A 65 -11.95 -16.82 -1.05
C THR A 65 -13.30 -17.38 -1.40
N ILE A 66 -13.47 -18.68 -1.20
CA ILE A 66 -14.76 -19.29 -1.51
C ILE A 66 -15.73 -19.18 -0.35
N TYR A 67 -15.26 -18.66 0.80
CA TYR A 67 -16.11 -18.64 1.98
C TYR A 67 -16.50 -17.24 2.44
N CYS A 68 -16.08 -16.20 1.79
CA CYS A 68 -16.53 -14.87 2.17
C CYS A 68 -16.56 -13.97 0.96
N ASP A 69 -17.17 -12.80 1.12
CA ASP A 69 -17.25 -11.82 0.06
C ASP A 69 -15.87 -11.27 -0.24
N SER A 70 -15.73 -10.63 -1.39
CA SER A 70 -14.47 -10.06 -1.81
C SER A 70 -14.04 -8.95 -0.89
N GLY A 71 -12.78 -8.93 -0.57
CA GLY A 71 -12.21 -7.89 0.29
C GLY A 71 -10.87 -7.40 -0.24
N ILE A 72 -10.27 -6.50 0.51
CA ILE A 72 -8.96 -5.94 0.22
C ILE A 72 -8.02 -6.40 1.33
N ASN A 73 -6.85 -6.87 0.95
CA ASN A 73 -5.81 -7.25 1.90
C ASN A 73 -4.64 -6.29 1.76
N ILE A 74 -4.30 -5.59 2.81
CA ILE A 74 -3.17 -4.66 2.79
C ILE A 74 -1.90 -5.45 3.01
N THR A 75 -0.96 -5.34 2.07
CA THR A 75 0.27 -6.12 2.10
C THR A 75 1.48 -5.28 2.51
N GLY A 76 1.38 -3.98 2.51
CA GLY A 76 2.46 -3.11 2.97
C GLY A 76 1.94 -1.71 3.22
N PHE A 77 2.47 -1.03 4.23
CA PHE A 77 1.96 0.29 4.57
C PHE A 77 3.07 0.99 5.37
N VAL A 78 3.70 1.97 4.76
CA VAL A 78 4.83 2.65 5.37
C VAL A 78 4.77 4.13 5.08
N VAL A 79 5.04 4.95 6.09
CA VAL A 79 5.19 6.39 5.92
C VAL A 79 6.58 6.73 6.46
N GLU A 80 7.31 7.57 5.73
CA GLU A 80 8.63 7.98 6.12
C GLU A 80 8.60 8.54 7.53
N GLU A 81 9.58 8.16 8.36
CA GLU A 81 9.53 8.48 9.76
C GLU A 81 9.39 9.98 10.01
N GLU A 82 10.11 10.78 9.27
CA GLU A 82 10.08 12.22 9.49
C GLU A 82 8.77 12.86 9.06
N GLN A 83 7.95 12.12 8.32
CA GLN A 83 6.69 12.66 7.81
C GLN A 83 5.49 12.12 8.57
N ARG A 84 5.71 11.35 9.64
CA ARG A 84 4.60 10.80 10.37
C ARG A 84 3.90 11.90 11.16
N ASN A 85 2.67 11.65 11.51
CA ASN A 85 1.83 12.59 12.26
C ASN A 85 1.44 13.80 11.42
N LYS A 86 1.54 13.70 10.09
CA LYS A 86 1.08 14.76 9.20
C LYS A 86 -0.12 14.31 8.38
N GLY A 87 -0.73 13.19 8.74
CA GLY A 87 -1.92 12.73 8.05
C GLY A 87 -1.66 11.96 6.77
N ILE A 88 -0.39 11.64 6.45
CA ILE A 88 -0.08 10.95 5.21
C ILE A 88 -0.62 9.53 5.24
N GLY A 89 -0.43 8.81 6.35
CA GLY A 89 -0.96 7.45 6.46
C GLY A 89 -2.46 7.43 6.33
N LYS A 90 -3.14 8.39 6.94
CA LYS A 90 -4.59 8.47 6.86
C LYS A 90 -5.02 8.71 5.42
N THR A 91 -4.31 9.58 4.70
CA THR A 91 -4.66 9.88 3.32
C THR A 91 -4.45 8.65 2.43
N LEU A 92 -3.37 7.88 2.67
CA LEU A 92 -3.16 6.65 1.91
C LEU A 92 -4.27 5.65 2.20
N MET A 93 -4.64 5.48 3.47
CA MET A 93 -5.69 4.53 3.82
C MET A 93 -7.03 4.97 3.23
N GLU A 94 -7.31 6.27 3.22
CA GLU A 94 -8.54 6.78 2.64
C GLU A 94 -8.60 6.48 1.15
N ALA A 95 -7.46 6.51 0.46
CA ALA A 95 -7.43 6.18 -0.96
C ALA A 95 -7.82 4.71 -1.18
N VAL A 96 -7.36 3.81 -0.31
CA VAL A 96 -7.73 2.41 -0.40
C VAL A 96 -9.21 2.23 -0.08
N GLU A 97 -9.71 2.96 0.91
CA GLU A 97 -11.13 2.89 1.26
C GLU A 97 -12.01 3.34 0.11
N LYS A 98 -11.61 4.40 -0.58
CA LYS A 98 -12.37 4.87 -1.73
C LYS A 98 -12.37 3.82 -2.84
N TYR A 99 -11.22 3.19 -3.05
CA TYR A 99 -11.12 2.13 -4.05
C TYR A 99 -12.05 0.98 -3.67
N ALA A 100 -12.06 0.59 -2.40
CA ALA A 100 -12.87 -0.51 -1.94
C ALA A 100 -14.36 -0.22 -2.12
N ILE A 101 -14.77 0.98 -1.78
CA ILE A 101 -16.17 1.36 -1.91
C ILE A 101 -16.57 1.43 -3.38
N ALA A 102 -15.74 2.04 -4.22
CA ALA A 102 -16.06 2.19 -5.63
C ALA A 102 -16.17 0.83 -6.32
N ASN A 103 -15.44 -0.15 -5.86
CA ASN A 103 -15.44 -1.48 -6.47
C ASN A 103 -16.21 -2.50 -5.66
N LYS A 104 -16.97 -2.04 -4.66
CA LYS A 104 -17.92 -2.86 -3.90
C LYS A 104 -17.28 -4.00 -3.12
N PHE A 105 -16.09 -3.76 -2.58
CA PHE A 105 -15.48 -4.72 -1.69
C PHE A 105 -16.13 -4.63 -0.31
N ALA A 106 -16.22 -5.75 0.36
CA ALA A 106 -16.93 -5.82 1.62
C ALA A 106 -16.11 -5.41 2.83
N PHE A 107 -14.78 -5.49 2.74
CA PHE A 107 -13.94 -5.17 3.90
C PHE A 107 -12.51 -4.91 3.48
N ILE A 108 -11.73 -4.34 4.39
CA ILE A 108 -10.30 -4.17 4.26
C ILE A 108 -9.67 -4.84 5.46
N ARG A 109 -8.64 -5.65 5.24
CA ARG A 109 -7.93 -6.28 6.33
C ARG A 109 -6.44 -6.05 6.18
N ALA A 110 -5.69 -6.10 7.26
CA ALA A 110 -4.26 -6.03 7.22
C ALA A 110 -3.69 -7.43 7.31
N ASN A 111 -2.65 -7.65 6.57
CA ASN A 111 -1.96 -8.90 6.64
C ASN A 111 -1.13 -8.87 7.89
N SER A 112 -1.30 -9.81 8.71
CA SER A 112 -0.77 -9.70 9.92
C SER A 112 0.46 -9.67 10.22
N GLY A 113 1.00 -10.08 10.50
CA GLY A 113 2.23 -10.10 10.88
C GLY A 113 2.54 -9.00 11.58
N SER A 114 2.33 -8.06 11.33
CA SER A 114 2.91 -7.17 11.84
C SER A 114 2.25 -6.36 12.58
N LYS A 115 2.17 -5.71 12.65
CA LYS A 115 1.80 -4.91 13.38
C LYS A 115 0.91 -4.25 13.00
N ARG A 116 0.36 -4.09 13.04
CA ARG A 116 -0.27 -3.56 12.97
C ARG A 116 -1.31 -2.87 12.61
N ILE A 117 -1.95 -2.80 11.84
CA ILE A 117 -3.09 -2.19 11.46
C ILE A 117 -4.20 -3.06 11.72
N GLU A 118 -5.24 -2.66 12.31
CA GLU A 118 -6.27 -3.52 12.55
C GLU A 118 -7.14 -3.67 11.38
N ALA A 119 -7.80 -4.74 11.18
CA ALA A 119 -8.68 -4.95 10.08
C ALA A 119 -9.83 -3.98 10.15
N HIS A 120 -10.28 -3.53 9.01
CA HIS A 120 -11.39 -2.63 8.95
C HIS A 120 -12.49 -3.25 8.14
N GLU A 121 -13.70 -3.12 8.62
CA GLU A 121 -14.82 -3.51 7.86
C GLU A 121 -15.28 -2.31 7.14
N VAL A 122 -15.38 -2.40 5.86
CA VAL A 122 -15.64 -1.25 5.10
C VAL A 122 -17.09 -1.02 4.98
N TYR A 123 -17.84 -1.86 5.24
CA TYR A 123 -19.21 -1.57 5.18
C TYR A 123 -20.07 -2.66 4.79
#